data_970258a563105abfca9181fbd07a9a2b
#
_entry.id   970258a563105abfca9181fbd07a9a2b
#
_cell.length_a   1.000
_cell.length_b   1.000
_cell.length_c   1.000
_cell.angle_alpha   90.00
_cell.angle_beta   90.00
_cell.angle_gamma   90.00
#
_symmetry.space_group_name_H-M   'P 1'
#
loop_
_entity.id
_entity.type
_entity.pdbx_description
1 polymer ?
#
loop_
_entity_poly.entity_id
_entity_poly.type
_entity_poly.pdbx_seq_one_letter_code
_entity_poly.pdbx_strand_id
1 'polypeptide(L)'
;MAQADVVIRIQDLTTEIGGRTLHDHIDLDVFRGEVLAVVGSSGSGKSVLLRSIIGLQHPSGGHIELLGHNVAHLSGGALIQVQVRCGVLFQDGALFGDQTVAQNVQTPMREHTDLPQPLLDEIASVRLSMVGLPHDTATKYPAELSGGMRKRAGLARALALDPELLFLDEPTSGLDPISASEFDLLVRELQQSLRLTVFMVTHDLGTLRATSDRIAVLVDRKIKVGTIATLTDDPNPWIHEYFAGVRAAAQL
;
A
#
# COMPACT_ATOMS: atom_id res chain seq x y z
N MET A 1 -0.92 -16.74 -24.86
CA MET A 1 -1.29 -16.03 -23.63
C MET A 1 -0.07 -15.21 -23.21
N ALA A 2 -0.16 -13.89 -23.14
CA ALA A 2 0.94 -13.07 -22.64
C ALA A 2 1.24 -13.53 -21.21
N GLN A 3 2.49 -13.79 -20.88
CA GLN A 3 2.93 -14.13 -19.54
C GLN A 3 2.60 -12.93 -18.66
N ALA A 4 1.84 -13.13 -17.60
CA ALA A 4 1.49 -12.05 -16.70
C ALA A 4 2.78 -11.43 -16.12
N ASP A 5 2.93 -10.11 -16.25
CA ASP A 5 4.11 -9.37 -15.77
C ASP A 5 4.07 -9.29 -14.24
N VAL A 6 4.91 -10.09 -13.58
CA VAL A 6 5.02 -10.14 -12.13
C VAL A 6 5.96 -9.05 -11.65
N VAL A 7 5.46 -8.13 -10.82
CA VAL A 7 6.24 -7.01 -10.27
C VAL A 7 6.68 -7.22 -8.83
N ILE A 8 5.99 -8.09 -8.08
CA ILE A 8 6.43 -8.61 -6.78
C ILE A 8 6.30 -10.12 -6.83
N ARG A 9 7.39 -10.83 -6.53
CA ARG A 9 7.40 -12.29 -6.37
C ARG A 9 7.97 -12.65 -5.02
N ILE A 10 7.20 -13.41 -4.27
CA ILE A 10 7.58 -13.95 -2.96
C ILE A 10 7.60 -15.47 -3.11
N GLN A 11 8.70 -16.10 -2.67
CA GLN A 11 8.89 -17.55 -2.75
C GLN A 11 9.44 -18.06 -1.42
N ASP A 12 8.74 -19.05 -0.85
CA ASP A 12 9.15 -19.78 0.35
C ASP A 12 9.46 -18.86 1.54
N LEU A 13 8.74 -17.74 1.67
CA LEU A 13 9.03 -16.71 2.65
C LEU A 13 8.69 -17.15 4.06
N THR A 14 9.70 -17.08 4.93
CA THR A 14 9.54 -17.28 6.37
C THR A 14 9.97 -16.02 7.11
N THR A 15 9.14 -15.56 8.05
CA THR A 15 9.46 -14.38 8.87
C THR A 15 9.19 -14.68 10.34
N GLU A 16 10.22 -14.47 11.16
CA GLU A 16 10.16 -14.62 12.61
C GLU A 16 10.48 -13.29 13.29
N ILE A 17 9.67 -12.90 14.27
CA ILE A 17 9.89 -11.70 15.08
C ILE A 17 9.69 -12.05 16.55
N GLY A 18 10.71 -11.79 17.37
CA GLY A 18 10.65 -12.07 18.82
C GLY A 18 10.35 -13.53 19.15
N GLY A 19 10.87 -14.48 18.35
CA GLY A 19 10.65 -15.93 18.52
C GLY A 19 9.28 -16.42 18.06
N ARG A 20 8.46 -15.56 17.45
CA ARG A 20 7.17 -15.93 16.87
C ARG A 20 7.24 -15.93 15.35
N THR A 21 6.90 -17.07 14.73
CA THR A 21 6.74 -17.18 13.29
C THR A 21 5.44 -16.48 12.85
N LEU A 22 5.55 -15.51 11.97
CA LEU A 22 4.44 -14.77 11.38
C LEU A 22 4.09 -15.28 9.99
N HIS A 23 5.10 -15.61 9.19
CA HIS A 23 4.95 -16.20 7.86
C HIS A 23 5.72 -17.51 7.83
N ASP A 24 5.12 -18.53 7.24
CA ASP A 24 5.64 -19.89 7.23
C ASP A 24 5.55 -20.47 5.82
N HIS A 25 6.67 -20.35 5.06
CA HIS A 25 6.78 -20.82 3.67
C HIS A 25 5.65 -20.28 2.78
N ILE A 26 5.51 -18.93 2.69
CA ILE A 26 4.48 -18.30 1.86
C ILE A 26 4.99 -17.96 0.46
N ASP A 27 4.12 -18.16 -0.53
CA ASP A 27 4.34 -17.78 -1.93
C ASP A 27 3.28 -16.78 -2.38
N LEU A 28 3.67 -15.72 -3.08
CA LEU A 28 2.76 -14.70 -3.58
C LEU A 28 3.35 -14.01 -4.81
N ASP A 29 2.56 -13.95 -5.88
CA ASP A 29 2.85 -13.10 -7.05
C ASP A 29 1.86 -11.94 -7.12
N VAL A 30 2.39 -10.72 -7.38
CA VAL A 30 1.61 -9.51 -7.68
C VAL A 30 1.88 -9.12 -9.13
N PHE A 31 0.81 -8.90 -9.88
CA PHE A 31 0.87 -8.60 -11.30
C PHE A 31 0.82 -7.10 -11.57
N ARG A 32 1.50 -6.66 -12.63
CA ARG A 32 1.51 -5.26 -13.03
C ARG A 32 0.10 -4.74 -13.28
N GLY A 33 -0.22 -3.58 -12.71
CA GLY A 33 -1.48 -2.88 -12.90
C GLY A 33 -2.66 -3.43 -12.09
N GLU A 34 -2.47 -4.46 -11.24
CA GLU A 34 -3.54 -4.92 -10.34
C GLU A 34 -3.54 -4.17 -9.01
N VAL A 35 -4.67 -4.22 -8.33
CA VAL A 35 -4.81 -3.90 -6.90
C VAL A 35 -4.91 -5.22 -6.15
N LEU A 36 -3.83 -5.63 -5.48
CA LEU A 36 -3.82 -6.76 -4.56
C LEU A 36 -4.04 -6.27 -3.13
N ALA A 37 -5.11 -6.71 -2.49
CA ALA A 37 -5.35 -6.44 -1.09
C ALA A 37 -4.90 -7.62 -0.20
N VAL A 38 -4.25 -7.32 0.93
CA VAL A 38 -3.85 -8.31 1.93
C VAL A 38 -4.72 -8.17 3.16
N VAL A 39 -5.41 -9.23 3.53
CA VAL A 39 -6.28 -9.30 4.70
C VAL A 39 -5.83 -10.39 5.68
N GLY A 40 -6.32 -10.35 6.89
CA GLY A 40 -6.03 -11.34 7.94
C GLY A 40 -6.30 -10.76 9.32
N SER A 41 -6.30 -11.60 10.34
CA SER A 41 -6.52 -11.19 11.72
C SER A 41 -5.48 -10.18 12.22
N SER A 42 -5.82 -9.44 13.29
CA SER A 42 -4.85 -8.54 13.93
C SER A 42 -3.62 -9.34 14.39
N GLY A 43 -2.43 -8.81 14.14
CA GLY A 43 -1.18 -9.48 14.49
C GLY A 43 -0.80 -10.68 13.60
N SER A 44 -1.49 -10.93 12.48
CA SER A 44 -1.13 -12.01 11.53
C SER A 44 0.17 -11.75 10.75
N GLY A 45 0.68 -10.50 10.74
CA GLY A 45 1.92 -10.17 10.03
C GLY A 45 1.76 -9.35 8.75
N LYS A 46 0.56 -8.86 8.40
CA LYS A 46 0.30 -8.10 7.16
C LYS A 46 1.25 -6.92 6.93
N SER A 47 1.38 -6.03 7.91
CA SER A 47 2.31 -4.89 7.81
C SER A 47 3.79 -5.32 7.84
N VAL A 48 4.09 -6.47 8.47
CA VAL A 48 5.43 -7.07 8.41
C VAL A 48 5.72 -7.56 7.00
N LEU A 49 4.76 -8.22 6.34
CA LEU A 49 4.88 -8.64 4.94
C LEU A 49 5.16 -7.45 4.03
N LEU A 50 4.35 -6.38 4.15
CA LEU A 50 4.55 -5.14 3.39
C LEU A 50 5.96 -4.59 3.62
N ARG A 51 6.40 -4.46 4.87
CA ARG A 51 7.76 -3.96 5.21
C ARG A 51 8.87 -4.86 4.69
N SER A 52 8.64 -6.18 4.64
CA SER A 52 9.61 -7.12 4.05
C SER A 52 9.74 -6.92 2.55
N ILE A 53 8.63 -6.71 1.84
CA ILE A 53 8.62 -6.47 0.39
C ILE A 53 9.42 -5.22 0.03
N ILE A 54 9.23 -4.11 0.76
CA ILE A 54 9.93 -2.85 0.49
C ILE A 54 11.35 -2.78 1.09
N GLY A 55 11.84 -3.88 1.70
CA GLY A 55 13.20 -3.98 2.24
C GLY A 55 13.42 -3.27 3.58
N LEU A 56 12.36 -2.92 4.32
CA LEU A 56 12.45 -2.34 5.67
C LEU A 56 12.55 -3.40 6.78
N GLN A 57 12.20 -4.64 6.48
CA GLN A 57 12.26 -5.77 7.40
C GLN A 57 12.89 -6.96 6.68
N HIS A 58 13.95 -7.52 7.25
CA HIS A 58 14.55 -8.73 6.70
C HIS A 58 13.76 -9.98 7.12
N PRO A 59 13.34 -10.82 6.17
CA PRO A 59 12.76 -12.12 6.48
C PRO A 59 13.81 -13.07 7.06
N SER A 60 13.36 -14.13 7.74
CA SER A 60 14.23 -15.17 8.30
C SER A 60 14.66 -16.20 7.24
N GLY A 61 13.89 -16.32 6.14
CA GLY A 61 14.19 -17.21 5.02
C GLY A 61 13.30 -16.90 3.81
N GLY A 62 13.62 -17.55 2.70
CA GLY A 62 12.90 -17.36 1.44
C GLY A 62 13.44 -16.21 0.57
N HIS A 63 12.67 -15.85 -0.44
CA HIS A 63 13.09 -14.91 -1.48
C HIS A 63 11.99 -13.89 -1.77
N ILE A 64 12.38 -12.61 -1.90
CA ILE A 64 11.49 -11.52 -2.34
C ILE A 64 12.14 -10.82 -3.53
N GLU A 65 11.46 -10.86 -4.66
CA GLU A 65 11.81 -10.08 -5.86
C GLU A 65 10.82 -8.92 -6.00
N LEU A 66 11.35 -7.71 -6.07
CA LEU A 66 10.61 -6.46 -6.26
C LEU A 66 11.12 -5.78 -7.53
N LEU A 67 10.25 -5.60 -8.52
CA LEU A 67 10.58 -5.00 -9.82
C LEU A 67 11.81 -5.66 -10.50
N GLY A 68 11.94 -7.00 -10.41
CA GLY A 68 13.05 -7.77 -10.98
C GLY A 68 14.32 -7.81 -10.13
N HIS A 69 14.28 -7.28 -8.90
CA HIS A 69 15.43 -7.23 -8.00
C HIS A 69 15.20 -8.02 -6.71
N ASN A 70 16.12 -8.88 -6.32
CA ASN A 70 16.06 -9.56 -5.02
C ASN A 70 16.37 -8.59 -3.87
N VAL A 71 15.34 -8.17 -3.14
CA VAL A 71 15.47 -7.16 -2.07
C VAL A 71 16.39 -7.61 -0.92
N ALA A 72 16.44 -8.91 -0.62
CA ALA A 72 17.28 -9.44 0.47
C ALA A 72 18.79 -9.27 0.22
N HIS A 73 19.20 -9.14 -1.06
CA HIS A 73 20.58 -8.97 -1.47
C HIS A 73 20.94 -7.53 -1.83
N LEU A 74 19.96 -6.60 -1.79
CA LEU A 74 20.22 -5.19 -2.04
C LEU A 74 20.59 -4.46 -0.76
N SER A 75 21.51 -3.51 -0.88
CA SER A 75 21.90 -2.59 0.20
C SER A 75 22.33 -1.24 -0.37
N GLY A 76 22.32 -0.22 0.48
CA GLY A 76 22.76 1.12 0.09
C GLY A 76 22.05 1.67 -1.14
N GLY A 77 22.80 2.24 -2.08
CA GLY A 77 22.25 2.88 -3.28
C GLY A 77 21.42 1.97 -4.19
N ALA A 78 21.76 0.67 -4.28
CA ALA A 78 21.02 -0.27 -5.11
C ALA A 78 19.59 -0.53 -4.57
N LEU A 79 19.44 -0.61 -3.24
CA LEU A 79 18.11 -0.71 -2.62
C LEU A 79 17.31 0.58 -2.82
N ILE A 80 17.93 1.74 -2.65
CA ILE A 80 17.30 3.05 -2.86
C ILE A 80 16.76 3.17 -4.29
N GLN A 81 17.51 2.73 -5.32
CA GLN A 81 17.04 2.77 -6.71
C GLN A 81 15.76 1.96 -6.96
N VAL A 82 15.53 0.89 -6.22
CA VAL A 82 14.27 0.15 -6.28
C VAL A 82 13.18 0.83 -5.46
N GLN A 83 13.54 1.33 -4.27
CA GLN A 83 12.58 1.99 -3.36
C GLN A 83 12.01 3.30 -3.92
N VAL A 84 12.77 4.10 -4.68
CA VAL A 84 12.25 5.33 -5.32
C VAL A 84 11.17 5.07 -6.38
N ARG A 85 11.08 3.84 -6.89
CA ARG A 85 10.00 3.39 -7.79
C ARG A 85 8.75 2.92 -7.01
N CYS A 86 8.79 3.00 -5.68
CA CYS A 86 7.73 2.58 -4.77
C CYS A 86 7.24 3.75 -3.94
N GLY A 87 5.95 4.06 -4.01
CA GLY A 87 5.30 4.98 -3.08
C GLY A 87 4.75 4.24 -1.87
N VAL A 88 4.86 4.81 -0.69
CA VAL A 88 4.35 4.17 0.54
C VAL A 88 3.49 5.14 1.34
N LEU A 89 2.25 4.73 1.61
CA LEU A 89 1.34 5.38 2.55
C LEU A 89 1.21 4.51 3.80
N PHE A 90 1.79 4.95 4.91
CA PHE A 90 1.62 4.32 6.21
C PHE A 90 0.31 4.73 6.88
N GLN A 91 -0.16 3.96 7.85
CA GLN A 91 -1.47 4.02 8.48
C GLN A 91 -1.96 5.44 8.85
N ASP A 92 -1.11 6.30 9.42
CA ASP A 92 -1.49 7.67 9.83
C ASP A 92 -0.98 8.76 8.86
N GLY A 93 -0.60 8.36 7.62
CA GLY A 93 0.05 9.24 6.64
C GLY A 93 1.53 9.45 6.91
N ALA A 94 2.01 9.29 8.15
CA ALA A 94 3.40 9.43 8.60
C ALA A 94 4.06 10.76 8.13
N LEU A 95 3.30 11.86 8.16
CA LEU A 95 3.81 13.18 7.78
C LEU A 95 4.78 13.72 8.85
N PHE A 96 5.83 14.43 8.42
CA PHE A 96 6.73 15.14 9.31
C PHE A 96 5.99 16.34 9.91
N GLY A 97 5.84 16.35 11.24
CA GLY A 97 5.01 17.33 11.94
C GLY A 97 5.56 18.75 11.93
N ASP A 98 6.86 18.92 11.73
CA ASP A 98 7.60 20.17 11.65
C ASP A 98 7.71 20.75 10.23
N GLN A 99 7.15 20.05 9.24
CA GLN A 99 7.11 20.46 7.84
C GLN A 99 5.68 20.79 7.41
N THR A 100 5.54 21.77 6.51
CA THR A 100 4.25 22.03 5.85
C THR A 100 3.86 20.85 4.96
N VAL A 101 2.60 20.80 4.54
CA VAL A 101 2.09 19.78 3.62
C VAL A 101 2.88 19.77 2.31
N ALA A 102 3.15 20.94 1.71
CA ALA A 102 3.97 21.03 0.50
C ALA A 102 5.40 20.49 0.75
N GLN A 103 6.02 20.85 1.85
CA GLN A 103 7.35 20.35 2.20
C GLN A 103 7.37 18.83 2.39
N ASN A 104 6.34 18.26 3.01
CA ASN A 104 6.19 16.81 3.12
C ASN A 104 6.15 16.12 1.76
N VAL A 105 5.39 16.67 0.79
CA VAL A 105 5.31 16.13 -0.58
C VAL A 105 6.66 16.30 -1.30
N GLN A 106 7.40 17.37 -1.04
CA GLN A 106 8.70 17.65 -1.64
C GLN A 106 9.82 16.78 -1.07
N THR A 107 9.70 16.24 0.14
CA THR A 107 10.78 15.51 0.82
C THR A 107 11.38 14.40 -0.03
N PRO A 108 10.62 13.46 -0.63
CA PRO A 108 11.22 12.42 -1.48
C PRO A 108 11.96 12.99 -2.70
N MET A 109 11.44 14.06 -3.30
CA MET A 109 12.08 14.68 -4.46
C MET A 109 13.39 15.37 -4.08
N ARG A 110 13.45 16.05 -2.93
CA ARG A 110 14.68 16.67 -2.42
C ARG A 110 15.78 15.68 -2.10
N GLU A 111 15.39 14.48 -1.63
CA GLU A 111 16.35 13.43 -1.26
C GLU A 111 16.88 12.65 -2.46
N HIS A 112 16.10 12.56 -3.55
CA HIS A 112 16.41 11.65 -4.66
C HIS A 112 16.57 12.35 -6.01
N THR A 113 16.42 13.68 -6.06
CA THR A 113 16.58 14.46 -7.32
C THR A 113 17.29 15.78 -7.05
N ASP A 114 17.89 16.35 -8.10
CA ASP A 114 18.51 17.69 -8.06
C ASP A 114 17.56 18.78 -8.64
N LEU A 115 16.25 18.63 -8.44
CA LEU A 115 15.26 19.57 -8.97
C LEU A 115 15.34 20.93 -8.26
N PRO A 116 15.27 22.06 -9.00
CA PRO A 116 15.25 23.38 -8.40
C PRO A 116 13.94 23.66 -7.66
N GLN A 117 13.99 24.50 -6.61
CA GLN A 117 12.85 24.75 -5.73
C GLN A 117 11.55 25.13 -6.47
N PRO A 118 11.54 26.00 -7.51
CA PRO A 118 10.31 26.33 -8.22
C PRO A 118 9.62 25.10 -8.84
N LEU A 119 10.38 24.11 -9.33
CA LEU A 119 9.84 22.90 -9.91
C LEU A 119 9.32 21.95 -8.82
N LEU A 120 10.00 21.88 -7.66
CA LEU A 120 9.50 21.15 -6.49
C LEU A 120 8.14 21.70 -6.02
N ASP A 121 7.99 23.04 -6.01
CA ASP A 121 6.74 23.71 -5.62
C ASP A 121 5.61 23.39 -6.61
N GLU A 122 5.91 23.42 -7.91
CA GLU A 122 4.94 23.09 -8.95
C GLU A 122 4.49 21.62 -8.87
N ILE A 123 5.44 20.68 -8.79
CA ILE A 123 5.12 19.25 -8.67
C ILE A 123 4.30 18.99 -7.40
N ALA A 124 4.68 19.56 -6.26
CA ALA A 124 3.94 19.40 -5.02
C ALA A 124 2.49 19.92 -5.16
N SER A 125 2.29 21.07 -5.79
CA SER A 125 0.97 21.64 -6.07
C SER A 125 0.12 20.69 -6.94
N VAL A 126 0.70 20.13 -8.00
CA VAL A 126 0.04 19.14 -8.86
C VAL A 126 -0.35 17.89 -8.06
N ARG A 127 0.58 17.33 -7.26
CA ARG A 127 0.29 16.13 -6.44
C ARG A 127 -0.82 16.37 -5.41
N LEU A 128 -0.84 17.53 -4.77
CA LEU A 128 -1.91 17.90 -3.84
C LEU A 128 -3.27 18.02 -4.56
N SER A 129 -3.29 18.60 -5.74
CA SER A 129 -4.48 18.70 -6.58
C SER A 129 -4.98 17.30 -7.01
N MET A 130 -4.08 16.40 -7.41
CA MET A 130 -4.41 15.02 -7.81
C MET A 130 -5.11 14.22 -6.70
N VAL A 131 -4.79 14.50 -5.43
CA VAL A 131 -5.44 13.84 -4.29
C VAL A 131 -6.64 14.63 -3.75
N GLY A 132 -7.10 15.67 -4.47
CA GLY A 132 -8.28 16.46 -4.13
C GLY A 132 -8.11 17.37 -2.91
N LEU A 133 -6.88 17.79 -2.60
CA LEU A 133 -6.63 18.76 -1.52
C LEU A 133 -6.71 20.19 -2.06
N PRO A 134 -7.39 21.12 -1.34
CA PRO A 134 -7.42 22.52 -1.68
C PRO A 134 -6.03 23.15 -1.70
N HIS A 135 -5.82 24.15 -2.56
CA HIS A 135 -4.51 24.78 -2.76
C HIS A 135 -3.94 25.42 -1.47
N ASP A 136 -4.82 25.98 -0.60
CA ASP A 136 -4.43 26.57 0.68
C ASP A 136 -3.90 25.53 1.69
N THR A 137 -4.11 24.24 1.43
CA THR A 137 -3.58 23.14 2.25
C THR A 137 -2.05 23.06 2.20
N ALA A 138 -1.44 23.50 1.11
CA ALA A 138 0.01 23.41 0.88
C ALA A 138 0.84 24.05 2.02
N THR A 139 0.36 25.14 2.59
CA THR A 139 1.05 25.91 3.66
C THR A 139 0.71 25.47 5.07
N LYS A 140 -0.28 24.59 5.24
CA LYS A 140 -0.69 24.07 6.56
C LYS A 140 0.31 23.03 7.07
N TYR A 141 0.32 22.84 8.40
CA TYR A 141 1.05 21.76 9.06
C TYR A 141 0.13 20.55 9.27
N PRO A 142 0.69 19.34 9.42
CA PRO A 142 -0.11 18.13 9.64
C PRO A 142 -1.11 18.20 10.81
N ALA A 143 -0.77 18.94 11.87
CA ALA A 143 -1.64 19.13 13.03
C ALA A 143 -2.92 19.92 12.71
N GLU A 144 -2.93 20.70 11.63
CA GLU A 144 -4.07 21.53 11.20
C GLU A 144 -5.04 20.76 10.28
N LEU A 145 -4.69 19.52 9.91
CA LEU A 145 -5.44 18.72 8.95
C LEU A 145 -6.42 17.76 9.64
N SER A 146 -7.57 17.53 9.00
CA SER A 146 -8.42 16.38 9.35
C SER A 146 -7.72 15.05 9.08
N GLY A 147 -8.22 13.94 9.63
CA GLY A 147 -7.68 12.60 9.37
C GLY A 147 -7.64 12.26 7.88
N GLY A 148 -8.72 12.53 7.15
CA GLY A 148 -8.79 12.32 5.70
C GLY A 148 -7.80 13.19 4.92
N MET A 149 -7.67 14.47 5.29
CA MET A 149 -6.68 15.35 4.66
C MET A 149 -5.24 14.88 4.91
N ARG A 150 -4.91 14.40 6.12
CA ARG A 150 -3.57 13.83 6.40
C ARG A 150 -3.27 12.62 5.52
N LYS A 151 -4.23 11.71 5.34
CA LYS A 151 -4.07 10.55 4.47
C LYS A 151 -3.91 10.94 3.00
N ARG A 152 -4.70 11.91 2.50
CA ARG A 152 -4.55 12.46 1.15
C ARG A 152 -3.18 13.13 0.96
N ALA A 153 -2.68 13.89 1.93
CA ALA A 153 -1.35 14.50 1.88
C ALA A 153 -0.23 13.41 1.89
N GLY A 154 -0.39 12.37 2.71
CA GLY A 154 0.51 11.20 2.69
C GLY A 154 0.51 10.46 1.35
N LEU A 155 -0.67 10.35 0.71
CA LEU A 155 -0.80 9.79 -0.64
C LEU A 155 -0.12 10.68 -1.70
N ALA A 156 -0.28 12.00 -1.62
CA ALA A 156 0.43 12.94 -2.50
C ALA A 156 1.95 12.80 -2.38
N ARG A 157 2.47 12.64 -1.15
CA ARG A 157 3.89 12.36 -0.91
C ARG A 157 4.32 11.02 -1.50
N ALA A 158 3.52 9.97 -1.35
CA ALA A 158 3.81 8.66 -1.91
C ALA A 158 3.89 8.68 -3.45
N LEU A 159 3.16 9.60 -4.09
CA LEU A 159 3.15 9.78 -5.54
C LEU A 159 4.25 10.74 -6.06
N ALA A 160 5.04 11.36 -5.18
CA ALA A 160 5.94 12.47 -5.55
C ALA A 160 6.99 12.10 -6.59
N LEU A 161 7.47 10.86 -6.62
CA LEU A 161 8.50 10.35 -7.53
C LEU A 161 7.96 9.52 -8.70
N ASP A 162 6.68 9.65 -9.04
CA ASP A 162 6.03 8.86 -10.11
C ASP A 162 6.26 7.35 -9.96
N PRO A 163 5.86 6.73 -8.84
CA PRO A 163 6.13 5.33 -8.57
C PRO A 163 5.40 4.40 -9.54
N GLU A 164 5.95 3.19 -9.76
CA GLU A 164 5.28 2.09 -10.46
C GLU A 164 4.40 1.27 -9.51
N LEU A 165 4.81 1.21 -8.24
CA LEU A 165 4.15 0.48 -7.16
C LEU A 165 3.71 1.42 -6.05
N LEU A 166 2.48 1.24 -5.58
CA LEU A 166 1.94 1.98 -4.44
C LEU A 166 1.60 0.99 -3.32
N PHE A 167 2.24 1.17 -2.17
CA PHE A 167 1.98 0.40 -0.96
C PHE A 167 1.10 1.22 -0.02
N LEU A 168 -0.02 0.64 0.42
CA LEU A 168 -0.98 1.27 1.31
C LEU A 168 -1.16 0.40 2.57
N ASP A 169 -0.79 0.92 3.74
CA ASP A 169 -0.97 0.23 5.02
C ASP A 169 -2.16 0.85 5.76
N GLU A 170 -3.31 0.15 5.76
CA GLU A 170 -4.57 0.56 6.40
C GLU A 170 -5.02 1.99 5.96
N PRO A 171 -5.20 2.25 4.65
CA PRO A 171 -5.38 3.60 4.13
C PRO A 171 -6.65 4.30 4.64
N THR A 172 -7.73 3.56 4.90
CA THR A 172 -9.02 4.10 5.35
C THR A 172 -9.24 4.02 6.85
N SER A 173 -8.29 3.44 7.61
CA SER A 173 -8.43 3.30 9.06
C SER A 173 -8.63 4.66 9.75
N GLY A 174 -9.60 4.74 10.68
CA GLY A 174 -9.90 5.97 11.41
C GLY A 174 -10.64 7.05 10.62
N LEU A 175 -11.05 6.77 9.38
CA LEU A 175 -11.95 7.63 8.61
C LEU A 175 -13.40 7.26 8.90
N ASP A 176 -14.30 8.23 8.78
CA ASP A 176 -15.74 7.96 8.72
C ASP A 176 -16.08 7.25 7.40
N PRO A 177 -17.25 6.56 7.30
CA PRO A 177 -17.57 5.75 6.13
C PRO A 177 -17.64 6.52 4.81
N ILE A 178 -18.04 7.80 4.83
CA ILE A 178 -18.12 8.65 3.63
C ILE A 178 -16.70 8.98 3.16
N SER A 179 -15.86 9.49 4.06
CA SER A 179 -14.45 9.80 3.77
C SER A 179 -13.66 8.56 3.34
N ALA A 180 -13.95 7.38 3.91
CA ALA A 180 -13.33 6.12 3.49
C ALA A 180 -13.71 5.77 2.05
N SER A 181 -14.99 5.83 1.70
CA SER A 181 -15.47 5.57 0.35
C SER A 181 -14.89 6.54 -0.69
N GLU A 182 -14.81 7.83 -0.35
CA GLU A 182 -14.17 8.83 -1.22
C GLU A 182 -12.67 8.54 -1.44
N PHE A 183 -11.97 8.08 -0.38
CA PHE A 183 -10.56 7.71 -0.48
C PHE A 183 -10.36 6.47 -1.34
N ASP A 184 -11.23 5.46 -1.23
CA ASP A 184 -11.20 4.26 -2.05
C ASP A 184 -11.40 4.58 -3.54
N LEU A 185 -12.37 5.44 -3.87
CA LEU A 185 -12.59 5.92 -5.23
C LEU A 185 -11.37 6.66 -5.77
N LEU A 186 -10.77 7.55 -4.97
CA LEU A 186 -9.54 8.26 -5.34
C LEU A 186 -8.39 7.30 -5.64
N VAL A 187 -8.17 6.29 -4.80
CA VAL A 187 -7.12 5.27 -5.02
C VAL A 187 -7.37 4.53 -6.33
N ARG A 188 -8.63 4.16 -6.62
CA ARG A 188 -8.97 3.46 -7.87
C ARG A 188 -8.78 4.34 -9.10
N GLU A 189 -9.18 5.60 -9.05
CA GLU A 189 -8.96 6.58 -10.13
C GLU A 189 -7.48 6.80 -10.41
N LEU A 190 -6.67 6.99 -9.37
CA LEU A 190 -5.22 7.14 -9.51
C LEU A 190 -4.56 5.88 -10.06
N GLN A 191 -4.95 4.70 -9.57
CA GLN A 191 -4.44 3.42 -10.07
C GLN A 191 -4.69 3.27 -11.58
N GLN A 192 -5.90 3.58 -12.05
CA GLN A 192 -6.24 3.47 -13.47
C GLN A 192 -5.56 4.54 -14.31
N SER A 193 -5.58 5.82 -13.87
CA SER A 193 -5.04 6.95 -14.63
C SER A 193 -3.52 6.90 -14.76
N LEU A 194 -2.82 6.48 -13.70
CA LEU A 194 -1.36 6.38 -13.64
C LEU A 194 -0.84 4.97 -13.94
N ARG A 195 -1.73 3.99 -14.14
CA ARG A 195 -1.40 2.58 -14.36
C ARG A 195 -0.55 1.98 -13.24
N LEU A 196 -0.86 2.38 -12.00
CA LEU A 196 -0.15 1.89 -10.82
C LEU A 196 -0.45 0.42 -10.56
N THR A 197 0.53 -0.28 -9.99
CA THR A 197 0.25 -1.52 -9.25
C THR A 197 0.09 -1.16 -7.78
N VAL A 198 -0.94 -1.66 -7.13
CA VAL A 198 -1.23 -1.34 -5.72
C VAL A 198 -1.16 -2.59 -4.86
N PHE A 199 -0.34 -2.54 -3.80
CA PHE A 199 -0.31 -3.52 -2.75
C PHE A 199 -0.91 -2.89 -1.49
N MET A 200 -2.08 -3.34 -1.07
CA MET A 200 -2.84 -2.73 0.01
C MET A 200 -2.99 -3.70 1.18
N VAL A 201 -2.69 -3.24 2.39
CA VAL A 201 -3.08 -3.94 3.63
C VAL A 201 -4.34 -3.27 4.15
N THR A 202 -5.41 -4.03 4.36
CA THR A 202 -6.65 -3.51 4.96
C THR A 202 -7.43 -4.61 5.66
N HIS A 203 -8.31 -4.22 6.57
CA HIS A 203 -9.33 -5.08 7.17
C HIS A 203 -10.76 -4.59 6.88
N ASP A 204 -10.89 -3.51 6.11
CA ASP A 204 -12.18 -2.93 5.75
C ASP A 204 -12.80 -3.63 4.54
N LEU A 205 -14.01 -4.17 4.72
CA LEU A 205 -14.73 -4.92 3.68
C LEU A 205 -15.23 -4.02 2.54
N GLY A 206 -15.56 -2.76 2.84
CA GLY A 206 -15.96 -1.76 1.87
C GLY A 206 -14.81 -1.44 0.92
N THR A 207 -13.64 -1.14 1.47
CA THR A 207 -12.40 -0.92 0.73
C THR A 207 -12.05 -2.11 -0.19
N LEU A 208 -12.13 -3.35 0.33
CA LEU A 208 -11.87 -4.55 -0.48
C LEU A 208 -12.77 -4.64 -1.71
N ARG A 209 -14.06 -4.37 -1.53
CA ARG A 209 -15.05 -4.43 -2.63
C ARG A 209 -14.88 -3.32 -3.66
N ALA A 210 -14.52 -2.13 -3.17
CA ALA A 210 -14.39 -0.96 -4.04
C ALA A 210 -13.10 -0.97 -4.87
N THR A 211 -12.01 -1.54 -4.32
CA THR A 211 -10.68 -1.34 -4.90
C THR A 211 -9.99 -2.60 -5.38
N SER A 212 -10.17 -3.78 -4.76
CA SER A 212 -9.31 -4.94 -5.02
C SER A 212 -9.70 -5.74 -6.25
N ASP A 213 -8.71 -6.12 -7.05
CA ASP A 213 -8.84 -7.08 -8.15
C ASP A 213 -8.62 -8.52 -7.63
N ARG A 214 -7.66 -8.70 -6.72
CA ARG A 214 -7.36 -9.96 -6.04
C ARG A 214 -7.13 -9.70 -4.55
N ILE A 215 -7.37 -10.72 -3.74
CA ILE A 215 -7.19 -10.66 -2.29
C ILE A 215 -6.29 -11.81 -1.85
N ALA A 216 -5.27 -11.48 -1.07
CA ALA A 216 -4.39 -12.42 -0.38
C ALA A 216 -4.79 -12.48 1.10
N VAL A 217 -5.27 -13.64 1.54
CA VAL A 217 -5.70 -13.87 2.92
C VAL A 217 -4.55 -14.49 3.69
N LEU A 218 -4.05 -13.78 4.70
CA LEU A 218 -3.02 -14.27 5.61
C LEU A 218 -3.68 -14.90 6.85
N VAL A 219 -3.79 -16.22 6.85
CA VAL A 219 -4.40 -17.02 7.90
C VAL A 219 -3.51 -18.22 8.23
N ASP A 220 -3.42 -18.60 9.49
CA ASP A 220 -2.58 -19.71 9.97
C ASP A 220 -1.12 -19.63 9.46
N ARG A 221 -0.56 -18.42 9.36
CA ARG A 221 0.78 -18.11 8.86
C ARG A 221 1.01 -18.44 7.37
N LYS A 222 -0.04 -18.83 6.65
CA LYS A 222 -0.06 -19.12 5.21
C LYS A 222 -0.82 -18.06 4.44
N ILE A 223 -0.57 -17.98 3.14
CA ILE A 223 -1.31 -17.10 2.24
C ILE A 223 -2.22 -17.93 1.33
N LYS A 224 -3.46 -17.45 1.16
CA LYS A 224 -4.41 -17.94 0.18
C LYS A 224 -4.88 -16.79 -0.69
N VAL A 225 -4.78 -16.93 -2.00
CA VAL A 225 -5.13 -15.86 -2.94
C VAL A 225 -6.37 -16.21 -3.74
N GLY A 226 -7.28 -15.24 -3.87
CA GLY A 226 -8.51 -15.40 -4.63
C GLY A 226 -9.19 -14.07 -4.93
N THR A 227 -10.37 -14.16 -5.52
CA THR A 227 -11.33 -13.05 -5.63
C THR A 227 -12.32 -13.14 -4.47
N ILE A 228 -13.12 -12.07 -4.22
CA ILE A 228 -14.19 -12.12 -3.23
C ILE A 228 -15.10 -13.34 -3.46
N ALA A 229 -15.45 -13.61 -4.72
CA ALA A 229 -16.31 -14.74 -5.06
C ALA A 229 -15.73 -16.10 -4.67
N THR A 230 -14.44 -16.34 -4.98
CA THR A 230 -13.79 -17.61 -4.68
C THR A 230 -13.48 -17.80 -3.18
N LEU A 231 -13.19 -16.71 -2.48
CA LEU A 231 -12.87 -16.73 -1.06
C LEU A 231 -14.13 -16.89 -0.17
N THR A 232 -15.28 -16.45 -0.67
CA THR A 232 -16.54 -16.63 0.07
C THR A 232 -16.92 -18.11 0.24
N ASP A 233 -16.56 -18.96 -0.70
CA ASP A 233 -16.84 -20.39 -0.68
C ASP A 233 -15.64 -21.23 -0.15
N ASP A 234 -14.68 -20.57 0.49
CA ASP A 234 -13.48 -21.20 1.01
C ASP A 234 -13.79 -22.10 2.21
N PRO A 235 -13.21 -23.33 2.28
CA PRO A 235 -13.47 -24.27 3.39
C PRO A 235 -12.81 -23.84 4.72
N ASN A 236 -11.88 -22.88 4.72
CA ASN A 236 -11.28 -22.38 5.96
C ASN A 236 -12.34 -21.56 6.74
N PRO A 237 -12.66 -21.94 8.02
CA PRO A 237 -13.71 -21.30 8.80
C PRO A 237 -13.52 -19.79 8.95
N TRP A 238 -12.29 -19.32 9.16
CA TRP A 238 -11.99 -17.90 9.32
C TRP A 238 -12.23 -17.13 8.01
N ILE A 239 -11.81 -17.68 6.88
CA ILE A 239 -11.99 -17.06 5.56
C ILE A 239 -13.48 -17.00 5.24
N HIS A 240 -14.20 -18.11 5.42
CA HIS A 240 -15.64 -18.18 5.17
C HIS A 240 -16.41 -17.15 6.02
N GLU A 241 -16.14 -17.09 7.33
CA GLU A 241 -16.81 -16.13 8.23
C GLU A 241 -16.51 -14.68 7.86
N TYR A 242 -15.23 -14.37 7.57
CA TYR A 242 -14.81 -13.03 7.17
C TYR A 242 -15.52 -12.56 5.90
N PHE A 243 -15.60 -13.40 4.86
CA PHE A 243 -16.24 -13.04 3.60
C PHE A 243 -17.77 -13.24 3.58
N ALA A 244 -18.37 -14.01 4.48
CA ALA A 244 -19.81 -14.07 4.68
C ALA A 244 -20.39 -12.70 5.10
N GLY A 245 -19.65 -11.94 5.94
CA GLY A 245 -19.96 -10.55 6.27
C GLY A 245 -20.00 -9.62 5.05
N VAL A 246 -19.16 -9.88 4.04
CA VAL A 246 -19.15 -9.13 2.76
C VAL A 246 -20.46 -9.34 1.99
N ARG A 247 -21.01 -10.57 1.98
CA ARG A 247 -22.31 -10.86 1.32
C ARG A 247 -23.47 -10.16 2.02
N ALA A 248 -23.51 -10.17 3.34
CA ALA A 248 -24.60 -9.55 4.09
C ALA A 248 -24.65 -8.03 3.87
N ALA A 249 -23.51 -7.38 3.83
CA ALA A 249 -23.40 -5.94 3.53
C ALA A 249 -23.74 -5.57 2.07
N ALA A 250 -23.88 -6.54 1.17
CA ALA A 250 -24.23 -6.32 -0.24
C ALA A 250 -25.74 -6.32 -0.51
N GLN A 251 -26.55 -6.69 0.48
CA GLN A 251 -28.02 -6.82 0.34
C GLN A 251 -28.77 -5.68 1.04
N LEU A 252 -28.06 -4.72 1.61
CA LEU A 252 -28.58 -3.48 2.19
C LEU A 252 -28.26 -2.27 1.30
#